data_002f564fb15046e8e58b3653ba28180e
#
_entry.id   002f564fb15046e8e58b3653ba28180e
#
_cell.length_a   1.000
_cell.length_b   1.000
_cell.length_c   1.000
_cell.angle_alpha   90.00
_cell.angle_beta   90.00
_cell.angle_gamma   90.00
#
_symmetry.space_group_name_H-M   'P 1'
#
loop_
_entity.id
_entity.type
_entity.pdbx_description
1 polymer ?
#
loop_
_entity_poly.entity_id
_entity_poly.type
_entity_poly.pdbx_seq_one_letter_code
_entity_poly.pdbx_strand_id
1 'polypeptide(L)'
;MPSLPALPCFCYFLVLFGALLGQPESWAESPPVTVQKNLAYKTGEGLTTYEQARCRLDLYLPADRKSFPTLVWLHGGALTSGTKDDGSVVAVARHFAGAGVAVACVNYRLSPLAKYPAGIADTAAAFAWVKQHIAEHGGDPARLFLGGHSAGGYLTLMVGLDARYLKVHGLDPSAIAGLVPVAGQTLTHYSIREERGLPKDRIIADEAAPLHHVREDAPPMLILYAENDMAMRAQENELLAAALRQAGHTGITLRMIKGHDHGSVGNDLALPGDEGFAAVMKFILPEKPGRP
;
A
#
# COMPACT_ATOMS: atom_id res chain seq x y z
N MET A 1 -27.91 77.17 56.01
CA MET A 1 -26.82 76.32 55.51
C MET A 1 -27.21 74.92 55.73
N PRO A 2 -27.67 74.15 54.76
CA PRO A 2 -27.99 72.77 54.91
C PRO A 2 -26.78 71.87 54.60
N SER A 3 -26.55 70.87 55.42
CA SER A 3 -25.52 69.83 55.37
C SER A 3 -25.75 68.81 54.27
N LEU A 4 -24.71 68.50 53.50
CA LEU A 4 -24.66 67.50 52.47
C LEU A 4 -24.53 66.09 53.12
N PRO A 5 -25.24 65.06 52.57
CA PRO A 5 -25.07 63.67 53.05
C PRO A 5 -23.87 62.95 52.37
N ALA A 6 -23.26 62.13 53.18
CA ALA A 6 -22.13 61.30 52.76
C ALA A 6 -22.57 60.12 51.81
N LEU A 7 -21.81 59.95 50.73
CA LEU A 7 -21.91 58.75 49.77
C LEU A 7 -21.22 57.54 50.33
N PRO A 8 -21.80 56.38 50.19
CA PRO A 8 -21.12 55.10 50.59
C PRO A 8 -20.11 54.65 49.52
N CYS A 9 -18.97 54.24 50.03
CA CYS A 9 -17.86 53.66 49.25
C CYS A 9 -18.24 52.23 48.77
N PHE A 10 -18.44 52.03 47.45
CA PHE A 10 -18.65 50.73 46.88
C PHE A 10 -17.28 50.16 46.50
N CYS A 11 -16.86 49.13 47.27
CA CYS A 11 -15.71 48.29 46.90
C CYS A 11 -16.11 47.39 45.74
N TYR A 12 -15.57 47.61 44.56
CA TYR A 12 -15.65 46.68 43.43
C TYR A 12 -14.60 45.57 43.64
N PHE A 13 -15.09 44.36 43.91
CA PHE A 13 -14.31 43.15 43.82
C PHE A 13 -14.17 42.81 42.34
N LEU A 14 -12.97 43.00 41.79
CA LEU A 14 -12.61 42.51 40.46
C LEU A 14 -12.34 41.01 40.53
N VAL A 15 -13.30 40.18 40.12
CA VAL A 15 -13.09 38.75 39.91
C VAL A 15 -12.38 38.59 38.57
N LEU A 16 -11.07 38.35 38.62
CA LEU A 16 -10.28 37.93 37.47
C LEU A 16 -10.68 36.49 37.10
N PHE A 17 -11.54 36.34 36.09
CA PHE A 17 -11.73 35.06 35.40
C PHE A 17 -10.47 34.79 34.55
N GLY A 18 -9.56 33.98 35.09
CA GLY A 18 -8.46 33.42 34.33
C GLY A 18 -9.01 32.46 33.26
N ALA A 19 -9.11 32.91 32.02
CA ALA A 19 -9.34 32.06 30.88
C ALA A 19 -8.10 31.16 30.75
N LEU A 20 -8.22 29.89 31.12
CA LEU A 20 -7.31 28.85 30.70
C LEU A 20 -7.46 28.71 29.18
N LEU A 21 -6.67 29.48 28.44
CA LEU A 21 -6.43 29.24 27.03
C LEU A 21 -5.71 27.89 26.97
N GLY A 22 -6.44 26.85 26.60
CA GLY A 22 -5.84 25.57 26.24
C GLY A 22 -4.72 25.81 25.24
N GLN A 23 -3.52 25.39 25.58
CA GLN A 23 -2.39 25.39 24.65
C GLN A 23 -2.85 24.64 23.40
N PRO A 24 -2.64 25.15 22.18
CA PRO A 24 -2.88 24.37 20.98
C PRO A 24 -2.07 23.09 21.09
N GLU A 25 -2.72 21.94 20.89
CA GLU A 25 -2.04 20.66 20.81
C GLU A 25 -0.87 20.82 19.85
N SER A 26 0.34 20.67 20.37
CA SER A 26 1.54 20.73 19.54
C SER A 26 1.34 19.69 18.44
N TRP A 27 1.34 20.13 17.20
CA TRP A 27 1.42 19.24 16.06
C TRP A 27 2.65 18.37 16.26
N ALA A 28 2.44 17.14 16.74
CA ALA A 28 3.54 16.20 16.93
C ALA A 28 4.18 16.05 15.56
N GLU A 29 5.44 16.47 15.46
CA GLU A 29 6.22 16.26 14.22
C GLU A 29 6.09 14.80 13.84
N SER A 30 5.72 14.55 12.57
CA SER A 30 5.65 13.18 12.07
C SER A 30 6.97 12.49 12.35
N PRO A 31 6.96 11.26 12.89
CA PRO A 31 8.21 10.56 13.23
C PRO A 31 9.17 10.56 12.05
N PRO A 32 10.48 10.75 12.29
CA PRO A 32 11.45 10.89 11.23
C PRO A 32 11.48 9.63 10.35
N VAL A 33 11.57 9.84 9.03
CA VAL A 33 11.63 8.79 8.01
C VAL A 33 12.97 8.89 7.30
N THR A 34 13.78 7.82 7.36
CA THR A 34 15.00 7.68 6.59
C THR A 34 14.69 7.17 5.19
N VAL A 35 15.26 7.78 4.16
CA VAL A 35 15.01 7.40 2.76
C VAL A 35 16.31 6.99 2.08
N GLN A 36 16.30 5.79 1.49
CA GLN A 36 17.36 5.31 0.61
C GLN A 36 16.79 5.16 -0.80
N LYS A 37 17.42 5.80 -1.78
CA LYS A 37 16.90 5.92 -3.13
C LYS A 37 17.65 5.08 -4.16
N ASN A 38 16.92 4.67 -5.19
CA ASN A 38 17.48 4.09 -6.43
C ASN A 38 18.27 2.80 -6.22
N LEU A 39 17.91 1.99 -5.22
CA LEU A 39 18.51 0.68 -4.99
C LEU A 39 18.16 -0.26 -6.14
N ALA A 40 19.16 -0.84 -6.78
CA ALA A 40 18.96 -1.78 -7.88
C ALA A 40 18.57 -3.15 -7.32
N TYR A 41 17.39 -3.66 -7.64
CA TYR A 41 16.95 -5.00 -7.24
C TYR A 41 17.25 -6.07 -8.30
N LYS A 42 17.72 -5.66 -9.48
CA LYS A 42 18.34 -6.52 -10.48
C LYS A 42 19.75 -6.02 -10.76
N THR A 43 20.70 -6.91 -10.67
CA THR A 43 22.13 -6.65 -10.91
C THR A 43 22.72 -7.82 -11.70
N GLY A 44 23.89 -7.62 -12.30
CA GLY A 44 24.61 -8.64 -13.04
C GLY A 44 24.70 -8.37 -14.53
N GLU A 45 25.38 -9.28 -15.23
CA GLU A 45 25.56 -9.21 -16.68
C GLU A 45 24.27 -9.59 -17.44
N GLY A 46 24.12 -9.09 -18.66
CA GLY A 46 22.96 -9.41 -19.52
C GLY A 46 21.72 -8.56 -19.32
N LEU A 47 21.69 -7.65 -18.34
CA LEU A 47 20.57 -6.72 -18.18
C LEU A 47 20.57 -5.69 -19.31
N THR A 48 19.40 -5.47 -19.92
CA THR A 48 19.20 -4.38 -20.88
C THR A 48 19.35 -3.01 -20.21
N THR A 49 19.66 -1.97 -20.97
CA THR A 49 19.71 -0.59 -20.46
C THR A 49 18.40 -0.19 -19.79
N TYR A 50 17.26 -0.65 -20.31
CA TYR A 50 15.94 -0.39 -19.73
C TYR A 50 15.77 -1.08 -18.38
N GLU A 51 16.21 -2.33 -18.21
CA GLU A 51 16.20 -3.00 -16.90
C GLU A 51 17.09 -2.31 -15.88
N GLN A 52 18.30 -1.93 -16.26
CA GLN A 52 19.23 -1.21 -15.38
C GLN A 52 18.66 0.13 -14.90
N ALA A 53 17.95 0.84 -15.77
CA ALA A 53 17.30 2.09 -15.45
C ALA A 53 16.04 1.90 -14.60
N ARG A 54 15.22 0.91 -14.95
CA ARG A 54 13.86 0.79 -14.41
C ARG A 54 13.75 -0.14 -13.19
N CYS A 55 14.56 -1.20 -13.10
CA CYS A 55 14.50 -2.17 -12.02
C CYS A 55 15.16 -1.64 -10.73
N ARG A 56 14.58 -0.59 -10.16
CA ARG A 56 15.04 0.10 -8.96
C ARG A 56 13.90 0.32 -7.97
N LEU A 57 14.24 0.38 -6.70
CA LEU A 57 13.32 0.70 -5.62
C LEU A 57 13.88 1.77 -4.70
N ASP A 58 12.99 2.41 -3.93
CA ASP A 58 13.34 3.30 -2.82
C ASP A 58 12.83 2.71 -1.52
N LEU A 59 13.63 2.79 -0.45
CA LEU A 59 13.23 2.40 0.88
C LEU A 59 12.89 3.63 1.71
N TYR A 60 11.70 3.64 2.29
CA TYR A 60 11.24 4.58 3.30
C TYR A 60 11.18 3.84 4.64
N LEU A 61 12.06 4.19 5.57
CA LEU A 61 12.30 3.43 6.80
C LEU A 61 11.91 4.25 8.03
N PRO A 62 11.23 3.65 9.02
CA PRO A 62 11.04 4.27 10.34
C PRO A 62 12.41 4.52 11.00
N ALA A 63 12.73 5.78 11.35
CA ALA A 63 14.09 6.13 11.79
C ALA A 63 14.49 5.50 13.14
N ASP A 64 13.54 5.41 14.08
CA ASP A 64 13.81 5.04 15.47
C ASP A 64 13.29 3.66 15.86
N ARG A 65 13.09 2.78 14.88
CA ARG A 65 12.52 1.44 15.09
C ARG A 65 13.41 0.36 14.49
N LYS A 66 13.33 -0.82 15.08
CA LYS A 66 13.91 -2.06 14.52
C LYS A 66 12.86 -3.16 14.49
N SER A 67 13.14 -4.20 13.72
CA SER A 67 12.22 -5.32 13.49
C SER A 67 10.83 -4.85 13.00
N PHE A 68 10.80 -3.78 12.21
CA PHE A 68 9.56 -3.26 11.65
C PHE A 68 9.09 -4.14 10.47
N PRO A 69 7.76 -4.24 10.23
CA PRO A 69 7.25 -4.84 9.01
C PRO A 69 7.54 -3.96 7.81
N THR A 70 7.57 -4.55 6.63
CA THR A 70 7.83 -3.82 5.39
C THR A 70 6.75 -4.13 4.36
N LEU A 71 6.17 -3.09 3.77
CA LEU A 71 5.25 -3.14 2.65
C LEU A 71 6.02 -2.86 1.35
N VAL A 72 6.13 -3.86 0.48
CA VAL A 72 6.61 -3.68 -0.89
C VAL A 72 5.45 -3.10 -1.71
N TRP A 73 5.58 -1.84 -2.15
CA TRP A 73 4.50 -1.07 -2.75
C TRP A 73 4.71 -0.80 -4.23
N LEU A 74 3.70 -1.13 -5.02
CA LEU A 74 3.69 -1.03 -6.47
C LEU A 74 2.76 0.10 -6.91
N HIS A 75 3.29 1.01 -7.73
CA HIS A 75 2.51 2.12 -8.28
C HIS A 75 1.46 1.64 -9.30
N GLY A 76 0.45 2.45 -9.54
CA GLY A 76 -0.53 2.28 -10.60
C GLY A 76 0.03 2.67 -11.99
N GLY A 77 -0.87 2.96 -12.93
CA GLY A 77 -0.52 3.47 -14.26
C GLY A 77 -0.69 2.45 -15.39
N ALA A 78 -1.66 1.55 -15.26
CA ALA A 78 -2.11 0.66 -16.34
C ALA A 78 -1.02 -0.25 -16.95
N LEU A 79 0.07 -0.53 -16.24
CA LEU A 79 1.27 -1.22 -16.75
C LEU A 79 2.00 -0.46 -17.87
N THR A 80 1.61 0.77 -18.18
CA THR A 80 2.15 1.58 -19.28
C THR A 80 2.79 2.89 -18.81
N SER A 81 2.52 3.30 -17.58
CA SER A 81 2.99 4.56 -16.98
C SER A 81 3.19 4.44 -15.47
N GLY A 82 3.57 5.54 -14.83
CA GLY A 82 3.79 5.62 -13.39
C GLY A 82 5.23 5.36 -12.97
N THR A 83 5.55 5.75 -11.75
CA THR A 83 6.88 5.61 -11.18
C THR A 83 6.82 5.59 -9.64
N LYS A 84 7.84 4.97 -9.02
CA LYS A 84 8.05 5.00 -7.57
C LYS A 84 8.24 6.42 -7.00
N ASP A 85 8.54 7.39 -7.88
CA ASP A 85 8.77 8.79 -7.54
C ASP A 85 7.51 9.66 -7.68
N ASP A 86 6.36 9.10 -8.11
CA ASP A 86 5.11 9.83 -8.20
C ASP A 86 4.71 10.37 -6.81
N GLY A 87 4.24 11.63 -6.77
CA GLY A 87 3.98 12.33 -5.50
C GLY A 87 3.05 11.58 -4.57
N SER A 88 2.00 10.94 -5.09
CA SER A 88 1.07 10.13 -4.29
C SER A 88 1.75 8.87 -3.73
N VAL A 89 2.60 8.20 -4.51
CA VAL A 89 3.35 7.01 -4.06
C VAL A 89 4.31 7.39 -2.92
N VAL A 90 5.03 8.51 -3.08
CA VAL A 90 5.94 9.04 -2.05
C VAL A 90 5.19 9.44 -0.79
N ALA A 91 4.02 10.06 -0.93
CA ALA A 91 3.19 10.47 0.22
C ALA A 91 2.69 9.26 1.01
N VAL A 92 2.17 8.23 0.33
CA VAL A 92 1.77 6.95 0.94
C VAL A 92 2.96 6.33 1.67
N ALA A 93 4.12 6.23 1.03
CA ALA A 93 5.31 5.63 1.64
C ALA A 93 5.76 6.36 2.91
N ARG A 94 5.77 7.69 2.90
CA ARG A 94 6.12 8.49 4.08
C ARG A 94 5.11 8.33 5.21
N HIS A 95 3.83 8.27 4.89
CA HIS A 95 2.77 8.10 5.89
C HIS A 95 2.89 6.76 6.61
N PHE A 96 3.03 5.64 5.87
CA PHE A 96 3.24 4.32 6.45
C PHE A 96 4.56 4.23 7.25
N ALA A 97 5.66 4.79 6.72
CA ALA A 97 6.95 4.76 7.41
C ALA A 97 6.91 5.57 8.72
N GLY A 98 6.26 6.75 8.72
CA GLY A 98 5.99 7.52 9.93
C GLY A 98 5.14 6.75 10.95
N ALA A 99 4.22 5.90 10.50
CA ALA A 99 3.41 5.03 11.36
C ALA A 99 4.16 3.74 11.81
N GLY A 100 5.38 3.50 11.34
CA GLY A 100 6.22 2.39 11.79
C GLY A 100 6.20 1.15 10.88
N VAL A 101 5.71 1.27 9.66
CA VAL A 101 5.76 0.25 8.61
C VAL A 101 6.69 0.75 7.51
N ALA A 102 7.84 0.11 7.31
CA ALA A 102 8.71 0.48 6.19
C ALA A 102 8.01 0.25 4.84
N VAL A 103 8.36 1.07 3.85
CA VAL A 103 7.81 0.91 2.49
C VAL A 103 8.94 0.83 1.48
N ALA A 104 8.93 -0.21 0.67
CA ALA A 104 9.78 -0.33 -0.51
C ALA A 104 8.96 0.05 -1.75
N CYS A 105 9.11 1.28 -2.25
CA CYS A 105 8.47 1.74 -3.48
C CYS A 105 9.21 1.21 -4.69
N VAL A 106 8.54 0.44 -5.54
CA VAL A 106 9.16 -0.31 -6.62
C VAL A 106 8.78 0.25 -7.98
N ASN A 107 9.78 0.48 -8.83
CA ASN A 107 9.61 0.61 -10.26
C ASN A 107 9.67 -0.77 -10.91
N TYR A 108 8.82 -1.03 -11.87
CA TYR A 108 8.80 -2.23 -12.70
C TYR A 108 8.75 -1.84 -14.18
N ARG A 109 9.20 -2.69 -15.08
CA ARG A 109 9.20 -2.41 -16.52
C ARG A 109 7.78 -2.29 -17.07
N LEU A 110 7.58 -1.36 -17.98
CA LEU A 110 6.29 -0.94 -18.50
C LEU A 110 6.15 -1.30 -19.99
N SER A 111 4.93 -1.59 -20.39
CA SER A 111 4.53 -1.70 -21.79
C SER A 111 4.60 -0.32 -22.48
N PRO A 112 4.91 -0.23 -23.76
CA PRO A 112 5.20 -1.34 -24.70
C PRO A 112 6.67 -1.78 -24.70
N LEU A 113 7.58 -1.12 -23.95
CA LEU A 113 9.01 -1.45 -23.92
C LEU A 113 9.29 -2.82 -23.30
N ALA A 114 8.42 -3.27 -22.39
CA ALA A 114 8.46 -4.62 -21.85
C ALA A 114 7.01 -5.11 -21.67
N LYS A 115 6.66 -6.19 -22.36
CA LYS A 115 5.32 -6.76 -22.36
C LYS A 115 5.16 -7.80 -21.25
N TYR A 116 3.92 -8.27 -21.04
CA TYR A 116 3.63 -9.42 -20.19
C TYR A 116 4.60 -10.58 -20.49
N PRO A 117 5.21 -11.23 -19.47
CA PRO A 117 4.97 -11.07 -18.03
C PRO A 117 6.01 -10.17 -17.31
N ALA A 118 6.74 -9.29 -18.00
CA ALA A 118 7.92 -8.59 -17.48
C ALA A 118 7.65 -7.85 -16.14
N GLY A 119 6.55 -7.10 -16.04
CA GLY A 119 6.21 -6.36 -14.80
C GLY A 119 5.98 -7.28 -13.59
N ILE A 120 5.40 -8.47 -13.80
CA ILE A 120 5.18 -9.46 -12.74
C ILE A 120 6.52 -10.05 -12.30
N ALA A 121 7.39 -10.42 -13.26
CA ALA A 121 8.72 -10.94 -12.97
C ALA A 121 9.58 -9.92 -12.23
N ASP A 122 9.47 -8.63 -12.58
CA ASP A 122 10.16 -7.55 -11.89
C ASP A 122 9.65 -7.35 -10.46
N THR A 123 8.34 -7.46 -10.24
CA THR A 123 7.72 -7.42 -8.92
C THR A 123 8.23 -8.55 -8.02
N ALA A 124 8.29 -9.78 -8.54
CA ALA A 124 8.81 -10.93 -7.80
C ALA A 124 10.30 -10.76 -7.47
N ALA A 125 11.10 -10.24 -8.42
CA ALA A 125 12.52 -9.95 -8.18
C ALA A 125 12.72 -8.86 -7.11
N ALA A 126 11.91 -7.80 -7.14
CA ALA A 126 11.96 -6.73 -6.12
C ALA A 126 11.58 -7.26 -4.73
N PHE A 127 10.52 -8.08 -4.63
CA PHE A 127 10.13 -8.72 -3.37
C PHE A 127 11.26 -9.61 -2.83
N ALA A 128 11.88 -10.43 -3.69
CA ALA A 128 13.00 -11.29 -3.32
C ALA A 128 14.21 -10.48 -2.83
N TRP A 129 14.52 -9.36 -3.49
CA TRP A 129 15.57 -8.46 -3.05
C TRP A 129 15.28 -7.88 -1.66
N VAL A 130 14.05 -7.38 -1.43
CA VAL A 130 13.67 -6.87 -0.10
C VAL A 130 13.77 -7.96 0.96
N LYS A 131 13.33 -9.19 0.65
CA LYS A 131 13.46 -10.35 1.56
C LYS A 131 14.89 -10.62 2.00
N GLN A 132 15.84 -10.46 1.09
CA GLN A 132 17.26 -10.72 1.35
C GLN A 132 17.95 -9.58 2.11
N HIS A 133 17.54 -8.32 1.87
CA HIS A 133 18.29 -7.15 2.32
C HIS A 133 17.63 -6.35 3.45
N ILE A 134 16.33 -6.49 3.70
CA ILE A 134 15.64 -5.61 4.64
C ILE A 134 16.16 -5.68 6.09
N ALA A 135 16.72 -6.81 6.48
CA ALA A 135 17.33 -6.97 7.80
C ALA A 135 18.56 -6.03 8.01
N GLU A 136 19.31 -5.75 6.95
CA GLU A 136 20.45 -4.81 6.95
C GLU A 136 19.97 -3.37 7.24
N HIS A 137 18.72 -3.08 6.94
CA HIS A 137 18.06 -1.79 7.16
C HIS A 137 17.21 -1.76 8.44
N GLY A 138 17.26 -2.83 9.26
CA GLY A 138 16.54 -2.91 10.53
C GLY A 138 15.11 -3.47 10.44
N GLY A 139 14.66 -3.92 9.29
CA GLY A 139 13.36 -4.56 9.11
C GLY A 139 13.34 -6.04 9.45
N ASP A 140 12.16 -6.59 9.61
CA ASP A 140 11.95 -8.03 9.86
C ASP A 140 11.62 -8.74 8.54
N PRO A 141 12.52 -9.60 8.02
CA PRO A 141 12.27 -10.33 6.76
C PRO A 141 11.13 -11.37 6.86
N ALA A 142 10.67 -11.72 8.06
CA ALA A 142 9.49 -12.58 8.22
C ALA A 142 8.17 -11.79 8.10
N ARG A 143 8.20 -10.45 8.15
CA ARG A 143 7.03 -9.58 8.12
C ARG A 143 7.03 -8.71 6.87
N LEU A 144 7.07 -9.36 5.70
CA LEU A 144 7.02 -8.70 4.40
C LEU A 144 5.63 -8.83 3.80
N PHE A 145 5.04 -7.69 3.49
CA PHE A 145 3.76 -7.55 2.82
C PHE A 145 3.99 -7.08 1.39
N LEU A 146 3.13 -7.49 0.49
CA LEU A 146 3.14 -7.02 -0.90
C LEU A 146 1.83 -6.31 -1.18
N GLY A 147 1.89 -5.11 -1.73
CA GLY A 147 0.72 -4.30 -2.01
C GLY A 147 0.93 -3.34 -3.17
N GLY A 148 -0.14 -2.72 -3.60
CA GLY A 148 -0.09 -1.74 -4.68
C GLY A 148 -1.47 -1.30 -5.13
N HIS A 149 -1.52 -0.18 -5.84
CA HIS A 149 -2.74 0.43 -6.34
C HIS A 149 -2.94 0.14 -7.82
N SER A 150 -4.18 -0.14 -8.24
CA SER A 150 -4.58 -0.30 -9.66
C SER A 150 -3.75 -1.39 -10.35
N ALA A 151 -2.92 -1.04 -11.35
CA ALA A 151 -1.97 -1.96 -11.98
C ALA A 151 -1.01 -2.59 -10.96
N GLY A 152 -0.59 -1.84 -9.91
CA GLY A 152 0.18 -2.38 -8.80
C GLY A 152 -0.60 -3.41 -7.98
N GLY A 153 -1.90 -3.23 -7.81
CA GLY A 153 -2.79 -4.21 -7.17
C GLY A 153 -2.92 -5.51 -8.00
N TYR A 154 -2.99 -5.38 -9.33
CA TYR A 154 -2.93 -6.52 -10.23
C TYR A 154 -1.60 -7.30 -10.09
N LEU A 155 -0.45 -6.59 -10.11
CA LEU A 155 0.87 -7.22 -9.92
C LEU A 155 1.00 -7.89 -8.56
N THR A 156 0.46 -7.28 -7.50
CA THR A 156 0.38 -7.85 -6.15
C THR A 156 -0.33 -9.20 -6.17
N LEU A 157 -1.50 -9.26 -6.80
CA LEU A 157 -2.30 -10.49 -6.90
C LEU A 157 -1.59 -11.55 -7.75
N MET A 158 -1.01 -11.18 -8.89
CA MET A 158 -0.30 -12.13 -9.76
C MET A 158 0.88 -12.79 -9.03
N VAL A 159 1.73 -12.01 -8.33
CA VAL A 159 2.87 -12.58 -7.60
C VAL A 159 2.42 -13.42 -6.40
N GLY A 160 1.35 -13.00 -5.71
CA GLY A 160 0.84 -13.73 -4.56
C GLY A 160 0.11 -15.04 -4.90
N LEU A 161 -0.55 -15.09 -6.07
CA LEU A 161 -1.37 -16.24 -6.46
C LEU A 161 -0.64 -17.22 -7.41
N ASP A 162 0.20 -16.72 -8.32
CA ASP A 162 0.99 -17.56 -9.21
C ASP A 162 2.38 -17.82 -8.62
N ALA A 163 2.53 -18.96 -7.97
CA ALA A 163 3.76 -19.38 -7.30
C ALA A 163 4.99 -19.42 -8.22
N ARG A 164 4.81 -19.55 -9.54
CA ARG A 164 5.92 -19.65 -10.51
C ARG A 164 6.87 -18.46 -10.44
N TYR A 165 6.33 -17.25 -10.20
CA TYR A 165 7.14 -16.03 -10.18
C TYR A 165 8.10 -15.94 -8.99
N LEU A 166 7.69 -16.35 -7.80
CA LEU A 166 8.57 -16.41 -6.63
C LEU A 166 9.53 -17.59 -6.65
N LYS A 167 9.10 -18.71 -7.23
CA LYS A 167 9.90 -19.93 -7.30
C LYS A 167 11.23 -19.75 -8.03
N VAL A 168 11.29 -18.90 -9.06
CA VAL A 168 12.55 -18.59 -9.76
C VAL A 168 13.59 -17.89 -8.87
N HIS A 169 13.14 -17.31 -7.76
CA HIS A 169 13.99 -16.69 -6.72
C HIS A 169 14.20 -17.59 -5.50
N GLY A 170 13.81 -18.87 -5.58
CA GLY A 170 13.92 -19.81 -4.46
C GLY A 170 12.93 -19.52 -3.32
N LEU A 171 11.88 -18.75 -3.59
CA LEU A 171 10.85 -18.39 -2.62
C LEU A 171 9.53 -19.10 -2.93
N ASP A 172 8.77 -19.32 -1.88
CA ASP A 172 7.38 -19.77 -1.93
C ASP A 172 6.46 -18.58 -1.60
N PRO A 173 5.21 -18.52 -2.09
CA PRO A 173 4.25 -17.47 -1.70
C PRO A 173 4.02 -17.32 -0.20
N SER A 174 4.24 -18.35 0.60
CA SER A 174 4.24 -18.28 2.07
C SER A 174 5.32 -17.34 2.65
N ALA A 175 6.30 -16.94 1.84
CA ALA A 175 7.24 -15.87 2.19
C ALA A 175 6.59 -14.48 2.29
N ILE A 176 5.39 -14.32 1.72
CA ILE A 176 4.58 -13.09 1.81
C ILE A 176 3.69 -13.19 3.05
N ALA A 177 3.91 -12.30 4.02
CA ALA A 177 3.11 -12.26 5.25
C ALA A 177 1.64 -11.84 5.00
N GLY A 178 1.38 -11.10 3.93
CA GLY A 178 0.05 -10.74 3.47
C GLY A 178 0.06 -9.87 2.21
N LEU A 179 -1.06 -9.91 1.48
CA LEU A 179 -1.27 -9.14 0.27
C LEU A 179 -2.22 -7.96 0.53
N VAL A 180 -1.91 -6.79 -0.04
CA VAL A 180 -2.72 -5.57 0.06
C VAL A 180 -2.98 -5.02 -1.35
N PRO A 181 -3.77 -5.72 -2.19
CA PRO A 181 -4.18 -5.18 -3.48
C PRO A 181 -5.25 -4.10 -3.27
N VAL A 182 -5.01 -2.89 -3.80
CA VAL A 182 -5.92 -1.75 -3.75
C VAL A 182 -6.44 -1.47 -5.15
N ALA A 183 -7.73 -1.61 -5.38
CA ALA A 183 -8.41 -1.43 -6.66
C ALA A 183 -7.74 -2.21 -7.82
N GLY A 184 -7.16 -3.39 -7.50
CA GLY A 184 -6.45 -4.25 -8.46
C GLY A 184 -7.41 -4.91 -9.43
N GLN A 185 -7.00 -5.10 -10.69
CA GLN A 185 -7.73 -5.91 -11.66
C GLN A 185 -7.50 -7.39 -11.37
N THR A 186 -8.55 -8.20 -11.40
CA THR A 186 -8.48 -9.63 -11.08
C THR A 186 -8.66 -10.54 -12.30
N LEU A 187 -9.10 -9.96 -13.40
CA LEU A 187 -9.11 -10.55 -14.74
C LEU A 187 -7.80 -10.25 -15.47
N THR A 188 -7.62 -10.85 -16.65
CA THR A 188 -6.49 -10.50 -17.54
C THR A 188 -6.47 -9.00 -17.76
N HIS A 189 -5.37 -8.33 -17.36
CA HIS A 189 -5.28 -6.87 -17.36
C HIS A 189 -5.55 -6.28 -18.74
N TYR A 190 -6.32 -5.21 -18.83
CA TYR A 190 -6.74 -4.64 -20.12
C TYR A 190 -5.55 -4.23 -21.00
N SER A 191 -4.43 -3.76 -20.44
CA SER A 191 -3.23 -3.45 -21.22
C SER A 191 -2.59 -4.71 -21.83
N ILE A 192 -2.67 -5.86 -21.14
CA ILE A 192 -2.19 -7.14 -21.69
C ILE A 192 -3.11 -7.61 -22.82
N ARG A 193 -4.43 -7.38 -22.68
CA ARG A 193 -5.37 -7.64 -23.80
C ARG A 193 -5.02 -6.80 -25.01
N GLU A 194 -4.70 -5.51 -24.84
CA GLU A 194 -4.23 -4.63 -25.93
C GLU A 194 -2.90 -5.10 -26.53
N GLU A 195 -1.93 -5.51 -25.72
CA GLU A 195 -0.66 -6.10 -26.20
C GLU A 195 -0.88 -7.31 -27.12
N ARG A 196 -1.98 -8.05 -26.86
CA ARG A 196 -2.39 -9.23 -27.62
C ARG A 196 -3.34 -8.91 -28.78
N GLY A 197 -3.63 -7.63 -29.03
CA GLY A 197 -4.58 -7.18 -30.08
C GLY A 197 -6.05 -7.50 -29.77
N LEU A 198 -6.39 -7.66 -28.49
CA LEU A 198 -7.74 -7.94 -28.03
C LEU A 198 -8.43 -6.67 -27.52
N PRO A 199 -9.78 -6.56 -27.62
CA PRO A 199 -10.53 -5.45 -27.06
C PRO A 199 -10.33 -5.30 -25.54
N LYS A 200 -10.20 -4.05 -25.06
CA LYS A 200 -9.99 -3.71 -23.64
C LYS A 200 -11.13 -4.17 -22.72
N ASP A 201 -12.34 -4.18 -23.22
CA ASP A 201 -13.58 -4.53 -22.53
C ASP A 201 -13.90 -6.04 -22.53
N ARG A 202 -13.15 -6.83 -23.32
CA ARG A 202 -13.37 -8.27 -23.36
C ARG A 202 -13.03 -8.92 -22.02
N ILE A 203 -13.97 -9.64 -21.45
CA ILE A 203 -13.77 -10.41 -20.21
C ILE A 203 -12.94 -11.65 -20.51
N ILE A 204 -11.74 -11.74 -19.93
CA ILE A 204 -10.80 -12.86 -20.08
C ILE A 204 -10.21 -13.18 -18.71
N ALA A 205 -10.16 -14.47 -18.36
CA ALA A 205 -9.51 -15.01 -17.19
C ALA A 205 -8.59 -16.17 -17.60
N ASP A 206 -7.47 -15.82 -18.23
CA ASP A 206 -6.42 -16.76 -18.64
C ASP A 206 -5.21 -16.72 -17.68
N GLU A 207 -4.07 -17.30 -18.06
CA GLU A 207 -2.86 -17.35 -17.25
C GLU A 207 -2.31 -15.95 -16.82
N ALA A 208 -2.78 -14.87 -17.43
CA ALA A 208 -2.47 -13.50 -17.05
C ALA A 208 -3.53 -12.88 -16.13
N ALA A 209 -4.47 -13.67 -15.61
CA ALA A 209 -5.50 -13.22 -14.68
C ALA A 209 -5.25 -13.76 -13.28
N PRO A 210 -5.25 -12.93 -12.22
CA PRO A 210 -5.22 -13.42 -10.84
C PRO A 210 -6.29 -14.48 -10.54
N LEU A 211 -7.51 -14.30 -11.08
CA LEU A 211 -8.61 -15.24 -10.90
C LEU A 211 -8.30 -16.66 -11.41
N HIS A 212 -7.43 -16.81 -12.41
CA HIS A 212 -6.99 -18.10 -12.92
C HIS A 212 -6.15 -18.90 -11.91
N HIS A 213 -5.48 -18.24 -10.98
CA HIS A 213 -4.53 -18.81 -10.03
C HIS A 213 -5.09 -18.96 -8.61
N VAL A 214 -6.40 -18.99 -8.47
CA VAL A 214 -7.08 -19.18 -7.19
C VAL A 214 -6.66 -20.50 -6.55
N ARG A 215 -6.28 -20.47 -5.27
CA ARG A 215 -5.83 -21.64 -4.50
C ARG A 215 -6.05 -21.46 -3.01
N GLU A 216 -6.17 -22.57 -2.26
CA GLU A 216 -6.44 -22.59 -0.83
C GLU A 216 -5.28 -21.97 -0.01
N ASP A 217 -4.05 -22.30 -0.36
CA ASP A 217 -2.82 -21.92 0.34
C ASP A 217 -2.23 -20.56 -0.10
N ALA A 218 -3.06 -19.67 -0.66
CA ALA A 218 -2.65 -18.30 -0.97
C ALA A 218 -2.27 -17.54 0.30
N PRO A 219 -1.38 -16.50 0.23
CA PRO A 219 -1.12 -15.65 1.37
C PRO A 219 -2.41 -14.96 1.89
N PRO A 220 -2.52 -14.68 3.20
CA PRO A 220 -3.61 -13.85 3.70
C PRO A 220 -3.70 -12.53 2.94
N MET A 221 -4.91 -12.01 2.71
CA MET A 221 -5.08 -10.79 1.93
C MET A 221 -6.17 -9.86 2.44
N LEU A 222 -5.89 -8.57 2.33
CA LEU A 222 -6.83 -7.48 2.50
C LEU A 222 -7.02 -6.80 1.14
N ILE A 223 -8.13 -7.08 0.47
CA ILE A 223 -8.51 -6.47 -0.80
C ILE A 223 -9.30 -5.19 -0.51
N LEU A 224 -8.81 -4.05 -1.00
CA LEU A 224 -9.53 -2.77 -0.94
C LEU A 224 -10.00 -2.37 -2.34
N TYR A 225 -11.21 -1.83 -2.44
CA TYR A 225 -11.74 -1.20 -3.65
C TYR A 225 -12.61 0.01 -3.30
N ALA A 226 -12.80 0.92 -4.24
CA ALA A 226 -13.55 2.14 -4.03
C ALA A 226 -15.05 1.93 -4.25
N GLU A 227 -15.90 2.72 -3.56
CA GLU A 227 -17.35 2.76 -3.82
C GLU A 227 -17.65 3.19 -5.26
N ASN A 228 -16.91 4.21 -5.76
CA ASN A 228 -17.05 4.77 -7.10
C ASN A 228 -15.86 4.38 -8.00
N ASP A 229 -15.48 3.10 -7.97
CA ASP A 229 -14.34 2.59 -8.74
C ASP A 229 -14.64 2.53 -10.25
N MET A 230 -13.63 2.17 -11.04
CA MET A 230 -13.79 1.87 -12.46
C MET A 230 -14.87 0.80 -12.67
N ALA A 231 -15.53 0.86 -13.81
CA ALA A 231 -16.52 -0.14 -14.19
C ALA A 231 -16.01 -1.58 -14.01
N MET A 232 -16.82 -2.45 -13.46
CA MET A 232 -16.51 -3.87 -13.15
C MET A 232 -15.48 -4.09 -12.03
N ARG A 233 -14.84 -3.06 -11.49
CA ARG A 233 -13.76 -3.23 -10.50
C ARG A 233 -14.26 -3.88 -9.21
N ALA A 234 -15.39 -3.44 -8.70
CA ALA A 234 -16.01 -4.05 -7.51
C ALA A 234 -16.35 -5.52 -7.78
N GLN A 235 -17.07 -5.81 -8.89
CA GLN A 235 -17.55 -7.15 -9.22
C GLN A 235 -16.41 -8.14 -9.44
N GLU A 236 -15.33 -7.74 -10.10
CA GLU A 236 -14.18 -8.63 -10.31
C GLU A 236 -13.42 -8.93 -9.01
N ASN A 237 -13.33 -7.99 -8.08
CA ASN A 237 -12.74 -8.22 -6.76
C ASN A 237 -13.64 -9.08 -5.85
N GLU A 238 -14.96 -8.89 -5.93
CA GLU A 238 -15.94 -9.75 -5.25
C GLU A 238 -15.88 -11.19 -5.79
N LEU A 239 -15.78 -11.35 -7.12
CA LEU A 239 -15.64 -12.66 -7.76
C LEU A 239 -14.35 -13.36 -7.31
N LEU A 240 -13.21 -12.67 -7.29
CA LEU A 240 -11.94 -13.24 -6.79
C LEU A 240 -12.09 -13.69 -5.33
N ALA A 241 -12.67 -12.84 -4.48
CA ALA A 241 -12.87 -13.19 -3.07
C ALA A 241 -13.79 -14.39 -2.89
N ALA A 242 -14.86 -14.49 -3.68
CA ALA A 242 -15.77 -15.65 -3.67
C ALA A 242 -15.07 -16.93 -4.14
N ALA A 243 -14.28 -16.84 -5.22
CA ALA A 243 -13.54 -17.97 -5.76
C ALA A 243 -12.48 -18.50 -4.79
N LEU A 244 -11.75 -17.60 -4.10
CA LEU A 244 -10.77 -17.97 -3.08
C LEU A 244 -11.44 -18.68 -1.89
N ARG A 245 -12.58 -18.17 -1.38
CA ARG A 245 -13.35 -18.83 -0.33
C ARG A 245 -13.87 -20.20 -0.77
N GLN A 246 -14.35 -20.32 -2.00
CA GLN A 246 -14.78 -21.58 -2.56
C GLN A 246 -13.63 -22.60 -2.68
N ALA A 247 -12.42 -22.13 -2.94
CA ALA A 247 -11.21 -22.97 -2.95
C ALA A 247 -10.70 -23.36 -1.54
N GLY A 248 -11.37 -22.88 -0.48
CA GLY A 248 -10.99 -23.17 0.91
C GLY A 248 -10.13 -22.10 1.58
N HIS A 249 -9.76 -21.02 0.87
CA HIS A 249 -8.94 -19.97 1.48
C HIS A 249 -9.72 -19.17 2.53
N THR A 250 -9.21 -19.13 3.78
CA THR A 250 -9.88 -18.48 4.92
C THR A 250 -9.32 -17.09 5.28
N GLY A 251 -8.11 -16.78 4.81
CA GLY A 251 -7.38 -15.56 5.17
C GLY A 251 -7.72 -14.35 4.30
N ILE A 252 -8.98 -14.18 3.85
CA ILE A 252 -9.37 -13.09 2.95
C ILE A 252 -10.35 -12.11 3.59
N THR A 253 -9.99 -10.84 3.57
CA THR A 253 -10.85 -9.71 3.88
C THR A 253 -11.04 -8.87 2.61
N LEU A 254 -12.29 -8.65 2.23
CA LEU A 254 -12.68 -7.75 1.14
C LEU A 254 -13.37 -6.53 1.75
N ARG A 255 -12.94 -5.33 1.39
CA ARG A 255 -13.48 -4.08 1.94
C ARG A 255 -13.67 -3.01 0.87
N MET A 256 -14.89 -2.53 0.75
CA MET A 256 -15.22 -1.34 -0.01
C MET A 256 -14.93 -0.10 0.85
N ILE A 257 -14.25 0.89 0.29
CA ILE A 257 -13.95 2.17 0.93
C ILE A 257 -14.96 3.21 0.39
N LYS A 258 -15.81 3.70 1.31
CA LYS A 258 -16.88 4.64 0.97
C LYS A 258 -16.35 6.02 0.61
N GLY A 259 -17.07 6.71 -0.27
CA GLY A 259 -16.74 8.07 -0.70
C GLY A 259 -15.52 8.18 -1.62
N HIS A 260 -14.82 7.08 -1.89
CA HIS A 260 -13.65 7.07 -2.76
C HIS A 260 -13.99 6.69 -4.19
N ASP A 261 -13.16 7.17 -5.10
CA ASP A 261 -13.05 6.72 -6.49
C ASP A 261 -11.78 5.88 -6.70
N HIS A 262 -11.56 5.45 -7.96
CA HIS A 262 -10.39 4.64 -8.31
C HIS A 262 -9.05 5.26 -7.93
N GLY A 263 -8.91 6.58 -8.05
CA GLY A 263 -7.67 7.29 -7.73
C GLY A 263 -7.51 7.49 -6.22
N SER A 264 -8.55 8.02 -5.58
CA SER A 264 -8.49 8.39 -4.17
C SER A 264 -8.34 7.19 -3.25
N VAL A 265 -8.92 6.02 -3.55
CA VAL A 265 -8.75 4.81 -2.71
C VAL A 265 -7.30 4.38 -2.52
N GLY A 266 -6.42 4.72 -3.47
CA GLY A 266 -4.98 4.47 -3.36
C GLY A 266 -4.20 5.68 -2.85
N ASN A 267 -4.54 6.89 -3.30
CA ASN A 267 -3.81 8.11 -2.97
C ASN A 267 -4.06 8.58 -1.53
N ASP A 268 -5.30 8.43 -1.04
CA ASP A 268 -5.72 8.93 0.27
C ASP A 268 -5.24 8.04 1.42
N LEU A 269 -4.64 6.87 1.13
CA LEU A 269 -3.81 6.13 2.09
C LEU A 269 -2.68 6.99 2.69
N ALA A 270 -2.35 8.13 2.07
CA ALA A 270 -1.43 9.13 2.57
C ALA A 270 -2.05 10.11 3.57
N LEU A 271 -3.36 10.09 3.76
CA LEU A 271 -4.07 11.09 4.56
C LEU A 271 -4.32 10.61 5.99
N PRO A 272 -4.16 11.47 7.00
CA PRO A 272 -4.55 11.17 8.37
C PRO A 272 -6.05 10.84 8.46
N GLY A 273 -6.39 9.75 9.15
CA GLY A 273 -7.79 9.34 9.37
C GLY A 273 -8.43 8.61 8.20
N ASP A 274 -7.70 8.32 7.12
CA ASP A 274 -8.21 7.52 6.01
C ASP A 274 -8.58 6.09 6.47
N GLU A 275 -9.77 5.63 6.04
CA GLU A 275 -10.30 4.32 6.43
C GLU A 275 -9.49 3.17 5.82
N GLY A 276 -9.02 3.33 4.58
CA GLY A 276 -8.16 2.37 3.90
C GLY A 276 -6.81 2.23 4.59
N PHE A 277 -6.17 3.37 4.92
CA PHE A 277 -4.94 3.36 5.72
C PHE A 277 -5.12 2.63 7.05
N ALA A 278 -6.17 2.96 7.81
CA ALA A 278 -6.46 2.31 9.10
C ALA A 278 -6.65 0.79 8.94
N ALA A 279 -7.34 0.36 7.88
CA ALA A 279 -7.53 -1.06 7.58
C ALA A 279 -6.21 -1.76 7.24
N VAL A 280 -5.34 -1.14 6.44
CA VAL A 280 -4.02 -1.69 6.08
C VAL A 280 -3.13 -1.76 7.32
N MET A 281 -3.09 -0.72 8.15
CA MET A 281 -2.31 -0.71 9.39
C MET A 281 -2.74 -1.83 10.35
N LYS A 282 -4.04 -2.02 10.53
CA LYS A 282 -4.59 -3.11 11.35
C LYS A 282 -4.24 -4.49 10.79
N PHE A 283 -4.19 -4.65 9.48
CA PHE A 283 -3.80 -5.91 8.82
C PHE A 283 -2.29 -6.19 8.99
N ILE A 284 -1.43 -5.18 8.86
CA ILE A 284 0.04 -5.32 9.00
C ILE A 284 0.47 -5.42 10.47
N LEU A 285 -0.19 -4.67 11.34
CA LEU A 285 0.07 -4.55 12.78
C LEU A 285 -1.19 -4.94 13.58
N PRO A 286 -1.57 -6.23 13.57
CA PRO A 286 -2.75 -6.65 14.36
C PRO A 286 -2.52 -6.33 15.84
N GLU A 287 -3.55 -5.84 16.50
CA GLU A 287 -3.54 -5.67 17.95
C GLU A 287 -3.19 -7.00 18.61
N LYS A 288 -2.24 -6.98 19.53
CA LYS A 288 -1.97 -8.18 20.34
C LYS A 288 -3.27 -8.53 21.06
N PRO A 289 -3.72 -9.80 20.99
CA PRO A 289 -4.86 -10.20 21.81
C PRO A 289 -4.54 -9.81 23.24
N GLY A 290 -5.43 -9.02 23.86
CA GLY A 290 -5.28 -8.58 25.23
C GLY A 290 -4.93 -9.80 26.08
N ARG A 291 -3.89 -9.71 26.91
CA ARG A 291 -3.65 -10.75 27.92
C ARG A 291 -4.89 -10.78 28.81
N PRO A 292 -5.48 -11.97 29.04
CA PRO A 292 -6.61 -12.11 29.94
C PRO A 292 -6.28 -11.67 31.37
#